data_60b7e8eaa49a590ab1d27558c2b82fcd
#
_entry.id   60b7e8eaa49a590ab1d27558c2b82fcd
#
_cell.length_a   1.000
_cell.length_b   1.000
_cell.length_c   1.000
_cell.angle_alpha   90.00
_cell.angle_beta   90.00
_cell.angle_gamma   90.00
#
_symmetry.space_group_name_H-M   'P 1'
#
loop_
_entity.id
_entity.type
_entity.pdbx_description
1 polymer ?
#
loop_
_entity_poly.entity_id
_entity_poly.type
_entity_poly.pdbx_seq_one_letter_code
_entity_poly.pdbx_strand_id
1 'polypeptide(L)'
;MREVKIDYGQKWQAIHLRGIQSAYGKAPFFEYFFPYFQPILERQHSNLWDLNLQLLTICLKLLRRPVKITVLENKETIGEKVDLRGQIVPKGAFYNRSYYQATPYPQLFGLDFEPNLSILDLLFCVGPEAEKVLKQSLKKP
;
A
#
# COMPACT_ATOMS: atom_id res chain seq x y z
N MET A 1 -7.63 15.73 -5.28
CA MET A 1 -6.34 15.00 -5.19
C MET A 1 -5.44 15.29 -6.41
N ARG A 2 -5.94 15.32 -7.65
CA ARG A 2 -5.16 15.65 -8.86
C ARG A 2 -4.52 17.06 -8.83
N GLU A 3 -5.13 17.99 -8.14
CA GLU A 3 -4.67 19.38 -8.03
C GLU A 3 -3.83 19.64 -6.78
N VAL A 4 -3.74 18.67 -5.88
CA VAL A 4 -2.97 18.80 -4.64
C VAL A 4 -1.49 18.70 -4.97
N LYS A 5 -0.79 19.81 -4.86
CA LYS A 5 0.66 19.89 -5.01
C LYS A 5 1.36 19.32 -3.76
N ILE A 6 2.55 18.77 -3.97
CA ILE A 6 3.39 18.28 -2.88
C ILE A 6 4.32 19.42 -2.46
N ASP A 7 4.38 19.67 -1.15
CA ASP A 7 5.34 20.62 -0.58
C ASP A 7 6.71 19.95 -0.41
N TYR A 8 7.67 20.40 -1.20
CA TYR A 8 9.06 19.95 -1.14
C TYR A 8 9.96 20.85 -0.28
N GLY A 9 9.40 21.90 0.33
CA GLY A 9 10.11 22.75 1.31
C GLY A 9 10.49 21.98 2.58
N GLN A 10 9.76 20.91 2.88
CA GLN A 10 10.07 20.01 3.99
C GLN A 10 10.80 18.75 3.49
N LYS A 11 11.73 18.23 4.30
CA LYS A 11 12.54 17.04 3.96
C LYS A 11 11.76 15.71 4.14
N TRP A 12 10.46 15.69 3.78
CA TRP A 12 9.59 14.54 4.00
C TRP A 12 10.08 13.27 3.30
N GLN A 13 10.66 13.40 2.09
CA GLN A 13 11.20 12.27 1.33
C GLN A 13 12.29 11.55 2.13
N ALA A 14 13.27 12.29 2.62
CA ALA A 14 14.36 11.73 3.42
C ALA A 14 13.86 11.15 4.77
N ILE A 15 12.82 11.76 5.36
CA ILE A 15 12.21 11.26 6.60
C ILE A 15 11.52 9.92 6.32
N HIS A 16 10.72 9.82 5.25
CA HIS A 16 10.03 8.58 4.88
C HIS A 16 11.01 7.45 4.54
N LEU A 17 12.02 7.74 3.71
CA LEU A 17 13.02 6.74 3.32
C LEU A 17 13.77 6.20 4.54
N ARG A 18 14.25 7.09 5.41
CA ARG A 18 14.92 6.67 6.66
C ARG A 18 14.00 5.92 7.60
N GLY A 19 12.73 6.34 7.70
CA GLY A 19 11.72 5.64 8.51
C GLY A 19 11.49 4.21 8.01
N ILE A 20 11.34 4.02 6.69
CA ILE A 20 11.18 2.70 6.07
C ILE A 20 12.44 1.84 6.29
N GLN A 21 13.63 2.40 6.07
CA GLN A 21 14.90 1.69 6.30
C GLN A 21 15.09 1.30 7.77
N SER A 22 14.77 2.21 8.69
CA SER A 22 14.87 1.95 10.13
C SER A 22 13.90 0.86 10.58
N ALA A 23 12.68 0.90 10.07
CA ALA A 23 11.65 -0.06 10.43
C ALA A 23 11.87 -1.43 9.80
N TYR A 24 12.25 -1.49 8.53
CA TYR A 24 12.22 -2.72 7.74
C TYR A 24 13.58 -3.17 7.19
N GLY A 25 14.67 -2.47 7.47
CA GLY A 25 15.99 -2.81 6.93
C GLY A 25 16.49 -4.22 7.29
N LYS A 26 15.92 -4.85 8.32
CA LYS A 26 16.20 -6.24 8.71
C LYS A 26 15.16 -7.24 8.23
N ALA A 27 14.13 -6.81 7.51
CA ALA A 27 13.09 -7.71 7.01
C ALA A 27 13.64 -8.60 5.87
N PRO A 28 13.19 -9.86 5.77
CA PRO A 28 13.79 -10.86 4.87
C PRO A 28 13.82 -10.45 3.40
N PHE A 29 12.84 -9.67 2.95
CA PHE A 29 12.71 -9.26 1.55
C PHE A 29 12.95 -7.76 1.33
N PHE A 30 13.49 -7.04 2.32
CA PHE A 30 13.70 -5.61 2.23
C PHE A 30 14.62 -5.24 1.05
N GLU A 31 15.79 -5.87 0.95
CA GLU A 31 16.77 -5.59 -0.10
C GLU A 31 16.25 -5.88 -1.51
N TYR A 32 15.30 -6.83 -1.64
CA TYR A 32 14.69 -7.17 -2.93
C TYR A 32 13.63 -6.17 -3.38
N PHE A 33 12.86 -5.61 -2.44
CA PHE A 33 11.70 -4.79 -2.80
C PHE A 33 11.94 -3.29 -2.58
N PHE A 34 12.74 -2.88 -1.61
CA PHE A 34 13.01 -1.47 -1.34
C PHE A 34 13.52 -0.70 -2.56
N PRO A 35 14.42 -1.24 -3.43
CA PRO A 35 14.87 -0.56 -4.64
C PRO A 35 13.77 -0.17 -5.63
N TYR A 36 12.59 -0.75 -5.55
CA TYR A 36 11.44 -0.36 -6.37
C TYR A 36 10.70 0.85 -5.82
N PHE A 37 10.71 1.06 -4.50
CA PHE A 37 10.05 2.18 -3.84
C PHE A 37 10.93 3.41 -3.75
N GLN A 38 12.21 3.22 -3.51
CA GLN A 38 13.17 4.29 -3.30
C GLN A 38 13.16 5.34 -4.43
N PRO A 39 13.30 4.99 -5.72
CA PRO A 39 13.30 5.98 -6.80
C PRO A 39 11.97 6.75 -6.92
N ILE A 40 10.84 6.11 -6.57
CA ILE A 40 9.54 6.77 -6.58
C ILE A 40 9.48 7.83 -5.47
N LEU A 41 10.01 7.53 -4.29
CA LEU A 41 9.99 8.45 -3.16
C LEU A 41 11.03 9.56 -3.28
N GLU A 42 12.18 9.31 -3.92
CA GLU A 42 13.25 10.30 -4.12
C GLU A 42 12.93 11.33 -5.20
N ARG A 43 12.19 10.93 -6.20
CA ARG A 43 11.86 11.79 -7.32
C ARG A 43 10.81 12.84 -6.93
N GLN A 44 10.84 14.01 -7.58
CA GLN A 44 9.77 14.99 -7.50
C GLN A 44 8.58 14.60 -8.40
N HIS A 45 7.38 14.74 -7.87
CA HIS A 45 6.12 14.50 -8.56
C HIS A 45 5.35 15.82 -8.70
N SER A 46 4.63 15.99 -9.80
CA SER A 46 3.85 17.21 -10.05
C SER A 46 2.74 17.42 -9.03
N ASN A 47 2.19 16.33 -8.52
CA ASN A 47 1.09 16.36 -7.55
C ASN A 47 1.00 15.05 -6.76
N LEU A 48 0.18 15.05 -5.70
CA LEU A 48 -0.02 13.90 -4.83
C LEU A 48 -0.66 12.70 -5.55
N TRP A 49 -1.44 12.96 -6.59
CA TRP A 49 -2.05 11.91 -7.40
C TRP A 49 -0.99 11.06 -8.13
N ASP A 50 -0.01 11.72 -8.76
CA ASP A 50 1.05 11.02 -9.49
C ASP A 50 1.89 10.14 -8.58
N LEU A 51 2.24 10.64 -7.39
CA LEU A 51 2.96 9.85 -6.39
C LEU A 51 2.14 8.62 -5.98
N ASN A 52 0.88 8.80 -5.62
CA ASN A 52 0.01 7.72 -5.17
C ASN A 52 -0.22 6.68 -6.27
N LEU A 53 -0.41 7.12 -7.52
CA LEU A 53 -0.61 6.21 -8.65
C LEU A 53 0.62 5.35 -8.93
N GLN A 54 1.82 5.93 -8.82
CA GLN A 54 3.05 5.18 -9.01
C GLN A 54 3.29 4.18 -7.86
N LEU A 55 3.06 4.58 -6.61
CA LEU A 55 3.14 3.67 -5.47
C LEU A 55 2.12 2.53 -5.58
N LEU A 56 0.89 2.81 -5.97
CA LEU A 56 -0.12 1.77 -6.21
C LEU A 56 0.31 0.82 -7.33
N THR A 57 0.79 1.36 -8.44
CA THR A 57 1.22 0.57 -9.60
C THR A 57 2.36 -0.37 -9.24
N ILE A 58 3.37 0.11 -8.50
CA ILE A 58 4.48 -0.75 -8.09
C ILE A 58 4.04 -1.82 -7.09
N CYS A 59 3.16 -1.49 -6.13
CA CYS A 59 2.61 -2.49 -5.22
C CYS A 59 1.88 -3.60 -5.96
N LEU A 60 1.01 -3.28 -6.91
CA LEU A 60 0.29 -4.26 -7.74
C LEU A 60 1.25 -5.14 -8.56
N LYS A 61 2.30 -4.54 -9.11
CA LYS A 61 3.35 -5.29 -9.84
C LYS A 61 4.07 -6.27 -8.93
N LEU A 62 4.50 -5.84 -7.76
CA LEU A 62 5.22 -6.69 -6.80
C LEU A 62 4.33 -7.80 -6.22
N LEU A 63 3.04 -7.54 -6.07
CA LEU A 63 2.02 -8.53 -5.71
C LEU A 63 1.63 -9.46 -6.86
N ARG A 64 2.26 -9.34 -8.04
CA ARG A 64 1.93 -10.12 -9.25
C ARG A 64 0.45 -10.05 -9.64
N ARG A 65 -0.18 -8.88 -9.42
CA ARG A 65 -1.59 -8.60 -9.75
C ARG A 65 -1.68 -7.74 -11.00
N PRO A 66 -1.80 -8.32 -12.19
CA PRO A 66 -1.93 -7.58 -13.44
C PRO A 66 -3.32 -6.94 -13.53
N VAL A 67 -3.50 -5.81 -12.85
CA VAL A 67 -4.76 -5.07 -12.81
C VAL A 67 -4.64 -3.82 -13.68
N LYS A 68 -5.58 -3.64 -14.60
CA LYS A 68 -5.68 -2.38 -15.36
C LYS A 68 -6.26 -1.29 -14.46
N ILE A 69 -5.46 -0.29 -14.15
CA ILE A 69 -5.92 0.89 -13.44
C ILE A 69 -6.56 1.83 -14.45
N THR A 70 -7.84 2.15 -14.26
CA THR A 70 -8.57 3.13 -15.07
C THR A 70 -8.94 4.31 -14.21
N VAL A 71 -8.65 5.50 -14.71
CA VAL A 71 -8.96 6.76 -14.01
C VAL A 71 -10.36 7.19 -14.43
N LEU A 72 -11.25 7.32 -13.45
CA LEU A 72 -12.59 7.87 -13.68
C LEU A 72 -12.51 9.39 -13.80
N GLU A 73 -13.01 9.97 -14.88
CA GLU A 73 -12.98 11.41 -15.13
C GLU A 73 -14.14 12.14 -14.47
N ASN A 74 -15.29 11.50 -14.34
CA ASN A 74 -16.50 12.06 -13.75
C ASN A 74 -17.09 11.12 -12.68
N LYS A 75 -18.14 11.60 -11.97
CA LYS A 75 -18.98 10.80 -11.07
C LYS A 75 -19.85 9.81 -11.86
N GLU A 76 -19.24 9.06 -12.77
CA GLU A 76 -19.97 8.05 -13.53
C GLU A 76 -20.57 7.02 -12.56
N THR A 77 -21.78 6.64 -12.84
CA THR A 77 -22.46 5.55 -12.15
C THR A 77 -21.66 4.27 -12.39
N ILE A 78 -21.14 3.69 -11.32
CA ILE A 78 -20.16 2.60 -11.42
C ILE A 78 -20.83 1.25 -11.79
N GLY A 79 -22.07 1.23 -12.23
CA GLY A 79 -22.75 0.00 -12.63
C GLY A 79 -22.65 -1.11 -11.54
N GLU A 80 -22.39 -2.36 -11.93
CA GLU A 80 -22.24 -3.52 -11.04
C GLU A 80 -20.92 -3.56 -10.24
N LYS A 81 -20.16 -2.47 -10.20
CA LYS A 81 -18.86 -2.40 -9.51
C LYS A 81 -19.04 -2.07 -8.04
N VAL A 82 -18.12 -2.57 -7.22
CA VAL A 82 -18.08 -2.23 -5.79
C VAL A 82 -17.49 -0.84 -5.60
N ASP A 83 -18.27 0.07 -5.04
CA ASP A 83 -17.81 1.43 -4.70
C ASP A 83 -17.24 1.45 -3.27
N LEU A 84 -15.92 1.62 -3.17
CA LEU A 84 -15.20 1.71 -1.90
C LEU A 84 -14.87 3.17 -1.50
N ARG A 85 -15.35 4.17 -2.23
CA ARG A 85 -15.12 5.57 -1.89
C ARG A 85 -15.70 5.91 -0.52
N GLY A 86 -14.90 6.53 0.33
CA GLY A 86 -15.30 6.88 1.70
C GLY A 86 -15.39 5.71 2.68
N GLN A 87 -15.15 4.46 2.26
CA GLN A 87 -15.15 3.31 3.17
C GLN A 87 -13.79 3.09 3.87
N ILE A 88 -12.71 3.57 3.25
CA ILE A 88 -11.37 3.51 3.84
C ILE A 88 -11.07 4.89 4.43
N VAL A 89 -11.29 5.02 5.74
CA VAL A 89 -11.11 6.28 6.46
C VAL A 89 -10.08 6.12 7.57
N PRO A 90 -9.31 7.17 7.89
CA PRO A 90 -8.46 7.20 9.07
C PRO A 90 -9.29 6.93 10.32
N LYS A 91 -8.75 6.16 11.27
CA LYS A 91 -9.42 5.80 12.52
C LYS A 91 -10.70 4.95 12.37
N GLY A 92 -10.99 4.42 11.18
CA GLY A 92 -12.10 3.49 10.97
C GLY A 92 -11.77 2.09 11.48
N ALA A 93 -12.78 1.41 12.03
CA ALA A 93 -12.66 0.02 12.48
C ALA A 93 -12.48 -0.92 11.28
N PHE A 94 -11.24 -1.29 10.95
CA PHE A 94 -10.92 -2.15 9.81
C PHE A 94 -11.48 -3.58 9.97
N TYR A 95 -11.62 -4.07 11.19
CA TYR A 95 -12.10 -5.42 11.49
C TYR A 95 -13.60 -5.62 11.20
N ASN A 96 -14.36 -4.55 11.08
CA ASN A 96 -15.80 -4.61 10.77
C ASN A 96 -16.12 -4.64 9.28
N ARG A 97 -15.11 -4.76 8.40
CA ARG A 97 -15.32 -4.76 6.96
C ARG A 97 -15.85 -6.11 6.48
N SER A 98 -16.88 -6.08 5.64
CA SER A 98 -17.51 -7.29 5.09
C SER A 98 -16.61 -8.09 4.16
N TYR A 99 -15.62 -7.43 3.54
CA TYR A 99 -14.74 -8.01 2.53
C TYR A 99 -13.34 -8.36 3.03
N TYR A 100 -12.99 -8.05 4.28
CA TYR A 100 -11.64 -8.23 4.80
C TYR A 100 -11.63 -8.92 6.16
N GLN A 101 -10.73 -9.88 6.29
CA GLN A 101 -10.37 -10.51 7.57
C GLN A 101 -8.86 -10.71 7.58
N ALA A 102 -8.18 -10.15 8.58
CA ALA A 102 -6.73 -10.26 8.67
C ALA A 102 -6.29 -11.72 8.77
N THR A 103 -5.36 -12.10 7.93
CA THR A 103 -4.66 -13.40 7.97
C THR A 103 -3.28 -13.17 8.56
N PRO A 104 -2.92 -13.83 9.67
CA PRO A 104 -1.60 -13.70 10.27
C PRO A 104 -0.47 -14.12 9.33
N TYR A 105 0.64 -13.39 9.41
CA TYR A 105 1.90 -13.70 8.73
C TYR A 105 3.07 -13.30 9.64
N PRO A 106 4.28 -13.85 9.44
CA PRO A 106 5.46 -13.43 10.19
C PRO A 106 5.76 -11.95 9.97
N GLN A 107 5.84 -11.19 11.05
CA GLN A 107 6.17 -9.77 11.06
C GLN A 107 7.51 -9.54 11.77
N LEU A 108 8.14 -8.40 11.47
CA LEU A 108 9.43 -8.04 12.07
C LEU A 108 9.27 -7.53 13.51
N PHE A 109 8.12 -6.96 13.83
CA PHE A 109 7.87 -6.30 15.10
C PHE A 109 6.91 -7.08 15.99
N GLY A 110 7.20 -7.06 17.31
CA GLY A 110 6.32 -7.63 18.32
C GLY A 110 6.45 -9.15 18.46
N LEU A 111 5.72 -9.68 19.44
CA LEU A 111 5.57 -11.12 19.66
C LEU A 111 4.29 -11.64 19.03
N ASP A 112 3.29 -10.78 18.92
CA ASP A 112 1.96 -11.08 18.38
C ASP A 112 1.76 -10.42 17.03
N PHE A 113 0.85 -10.98 16.23
CA PHE A 113 0.49 -10.44 14.93
C PHE A 113 -0.30 -9.13 15.07
N GLU A 114 0.22 -8.04 14.49
CA GLU A 114 -0.46 -6.75 14.40
C GLU A 114 -1.20 -6.65 13.04
N PRO A 115 -2.54 -6.65 13.05
CA PRO A 115 -3.30 -6.59 11.81
C PRO A 115 -3.32 -5.21 11.17
N ASN A 116 -3.62 -5.17 9.87
CA ASN A 116 -3.85 -3.94 9.09
C ASN A 116 -2.66 -2.98 9.03
N LEU A 117 -1.46 -3.51 9.04
CA LEU A 117 -0.26 -2.72 8.74
C LEU A 117 -0.19 -2.33 7.25
N SER A 118 0.80 -1.52 6.90
CA SER A 118 1.06 -1.12 5.52
C SER A 118 1.35 -2.33 4.63
N ILE A 119 1.01 -2.23 3.34
CA ILE A 119 1.41 -3.22 2.33
C ILE A 119 2.94 -3.40 2.26
N LEU A 120 3.71 -2.41 2.69
CA LEU A 120 5.17 -2.51 2.80
C LEU A 120 5.58 -3.57 3.82
N ASP A 121 4.88 -3.62 4.97
CA ASP A 121 5.13 -4.64 5.99
C ASP A 121 4.96 -6.05 5.39
N LEU A 122 3.83 -6.29 4.73
CA LEU A 122 3.55 -7.56 4.09
C LEU A 122 4.61 -7.91 3.02
N LEU A 123 4.95 -6.97 2.14
CA LEU A 123 5.94 -7.20 1.08
C LEU A 123 7.33 -7.50 1.64
N PHE A 124 7.78 -6.71 2.63
CA PHE A 124 9.12 -6.87 3.18
C PHE A 124 9.26 -8.10 4.08
N CYS A 125 8.19 -8.50 4.76
CA CYS A 125 8.22 -9.65 5.67
C CYS A 125 8.01 -10.99 4.98
N VAL A 126 7.10 -11.08 3.98
CA VAL A 126 6.76 -12.37 3.35
C VAL A 126 7.02 -12.43 1.85
N GLY A 127 7.39 -11.33 1.23
CA GLY A 127 7.85 -11.29 -0.14
C GLY A 127 6.87 -11.87 -1.16
N PRO A 128 7.27 -12.88 -1.96
CA PRO A 128 6.43 -13.48 -3.00
C PRO A 128 5.13 -14.10 -2.49
N GLU A 129 5.05 -14.48 -1.20
CA GLU A 129 3.85 -15.06 -0.58
C GLU A 129 2.79 -14.00 -0.23
N ALA A 130 3.10 -12.70 -0.37
CA ALA A 130 2.20 -11.60 -0.04
C ALA A 130 0.85 -11.70 -0.75
N GLU A 131 0.83 -12.12 -2.02
CA GLU A 131 -0.41 -12.34 -2.77
C GLU A 131 -1.30 -13.40 -2.13
N LYS A 132 -0.70 -14.50 -1.66
CA LYS A 132 -1.41 -15.59 -1.00
C LYS A 132 -2.05 -15.15 0.30
N VAL A 133 -1.32 -14.40 1.13
CA VAL A 133 -1.84 -13.82 2.38
C VAL A 133 -3.04 -12.91 2.08
N LEU A 134 -2.94 -12.03 1.06
CA LEU A 134 -4.06 -11.18 0.67
C LEU A 134 -5.29 -11.97 0.19
N LYS A 135 -5.09 -13.04 -0.58
CA LYS A 135 -6.20 -13.92 -1.00
C LYS A 135 -6.88 -14.59 0.18
N GLN A 136 -6.11 -15.04 1.17
CA GLN A 136 -6.64 -15.64 2.40
C GLN A 136 -7.36 -14.62 3.28
N SER A 137 -7.00 -13.33 3.17
CA SER A 137 -7.62 -12.23 3.90
C SER A 137 -8.96 -11.76 3.30
N LEU A 138 -9.36 -12.27 2.14
CA LEU A 138 -10.67 -12.01 1.57
C LEU A 138 -11.73 -12.82 2.32
N LYS A 139 -12.75 -12.12 2.86
CA LYS A 139 -13.97 -12.80 3.33
C LYS A 139 -14.69 -13.37 2.12
N LYS A 140 -15.03 -14.64 2.18
CA LYS A 140 -15.98 -15.21 1.23
C LYS A 140 -17.36 -14.63 1.52
N PRO A 141 -18.14 -14.27 0.49
CA PRO A 141 -19.52 -13.83 0.67
C PRO A 141 -20.38 -14.90 1.33
#